data_35a0a7b4ecf964a4280f16b89cf7704c
#
_entry.id   35a0a7b4ecf964a4280f16b89cf7704c
#
_cell.length_a   1.000
_cell.length_b   1.000
_cell.length_c   1.000
_cell.angle_alpha   90.00
_cell.angle_beta   90.00
_cell.angle_gamma   90.00
#
_symmetry.space_group_name_H-M   'P 1'
#
loop_
_entity.id
_entity.type
_entity.pdbx_description
1 polymer ?
#
loop_
_entity_poly.entity_id
_entity_poly.type
_entity_poly.pdbx_seq_one_letter_code
_entity_poly.pdbx_strand_id
1 'polypeptide(L)'
;KPVFDFLMDLLLLFVLSGVTLAFGKRIYSQAMGMRRTTRHVLGDRIALSVLWLIFPARLLAESITCALHGGGGFLTGTIGEWMAHHVNPIVLQTLYEPLWWAYSICLGLFFIVLPFSRYMHIFTEIPLIFLRRYKLHSTEKEGSFDRFQTDACSRCGICIDPCQLQSELGIDDVQSVYFLRDRRYNHLRQSVANNCLMCGRCEPVSYTHLRAHETKA
;
A
#
# COMPACT_ATOMS: atom_id res chain seq x y z
N LYS A 1 -1.63 -18.28 -26.06
CA LYS A 1 -2.03 -18.81 -24.74
C LYS A 1 -0.83 -19.11 -23.84
N PRO A 2 0.15 -19.96 -24.20
CA PRO A 2 1.26 -20.32 -23.30
C PRO A 2 2.15 -19.14 -22.87
N VAL A 3 2.38 -18.16 -23.75
CA VAL A 3 3.16 -16.96 -23.41
C VAL A 3 2.44 -16.09 -22.37
N PHE A 4 1.13 -15.98 -22.48
CA PHE A 4 0.32 -15.23 -21.54
C PHE A 4 0.30 -15.91 -20.15
N ASP A 5 0.10 -17.22 -20.12
CA ASP A 5 0.09 -18.01 -18.88
C ASP A 5 1.47 -17.92 -18.18
N PHE A 6 2.56 -18.00 -18.94
CA PHE A 6 3.93 -17.80 -18.42
C PHE A 6 4.13 -16.40 -17.83
N LEU A 7 3.69 -15.35 -18.53
CA LEU A 7 3.85 -13.97 -18.05
C LEU A 7 3.04 -13.73 -16.79
N MET A 8 1.83 -14.26 -16.70
CA MET A 8 0.98 -14.13 -15.52
C MET A 8 1.58 -14.82 -14.30
N ASP A 9 2.16 -16.00 -14.46
CA ASP A 9 2.85 -16.73 -13.40
C ASP A 9 4.13 -16.01 -12.95
N LEU A 10 4.87 -15.44 -13.91
CA LEU A 10 6.07 -14.65 -13.61
C LEU A 10 5.73 -13.40 -12.77
N LEU A 11 4.67 -12.67 -13.14
CA LEU A 11 4.19 -11.54 -12.36
C LEU A 11 3.71 -11.94 -10.98
N LEU A 12 2.98 -13.06 -10.88
CA LEU A 12 2.53 -13.61 -9.61
C LEU A 12 3.70 -13.97 -8.70
N LEU A 13 4.74 -14.60 -9.26
CA LEU A 13 5.97 -14.95 -8.53
C LEU A 13 6.68 -13.71 -8.01
N PHE A 14 6.84 -12.66 -8.81
CA PHE A 14 7.45 -11.40 -8.39
C PHE A 14 6.65 -10.75 -7.24
N VAL A 15 5.33 -10.73 -7.34
CA VAL A 15 4.49 -10.14 -6.29
C VAL A 15 4.58 -10.97 -5.00
N LEU A 16 4.47 -12.29 -5.08
CA LEU A 16 4.60 -13.18 -3.92
C LEU A 16 5.96 -13.07 -3.24
N SER A 17 7.05 -13.00 -4.02
CA SER A 17 8.39 -12.79 -3.48
C SER A 17 8.51 -11.43 -2.79
N GLY A 18 7.99 -10.35 -3.39
CA GLY A 18 7.96 -9.02 -2.79
C GLY A 18 7.16 -8.97 -1.49
N VAL A 19 6.00 -9.61 -1.47
CA VAL A 19 5.16 -9.75 -0.27
C VAL A 19 5.91 -10.51 0.83
N THR A 20 6.51 -11.64 0.50
CA THR A 20 7.29 -12.46 1.46
C THR A 20 8.47 -11.69 2.03
N LEU A 21 9.23 -10.98 1.20
CA LEU A 21 10.35 -10.14 1.63
C LEU A 21 9.88 -8.99 2.53
N ALA A 22 8.77 -8.34 2.21
CA ALA A 22 8.19 -7.28 3.03
C ALA A 22 7.75 -7.80 4.41
N PHE A 23 7.21 -9.00 4.46
CA PHE A 23 6.85 -9.68 5.72
C PHE A 23 8.09 -10.06 6.53
N GLY A 24 9.08 -10.67 5.88
CA GLY A 24 10.36 -10.99 6.50
C GLY A 24 11.04 -9.77 7.09
N LYS A 25 11.09 -8.65 6.34
CA LYS A 25 11.60 -7.37 6.84
C LYS A 25 10.80 -6.88 8.07
N ARG A 26 9.49 -7.02 8.07
CA ARG A 26 8.66 -6.59 9.20
C ARG A 26 8.93 -7.42 10.46
N ILE A 27 9.07 -8.74 10.34
CA ILE A 27 9.43 -9.63 11.46
C ILE A 27 10.83 -9.26 11.97
N TYR A 28 11.80 -9.13 11.06
CA TYR A 28 13.17 -8.75 11.40
C TYR A 28 13.23 -7.41 12.12
N SER A 29 12.53 -6.38 11.63
CA SER A 29 12.49 -5.06 12.27
C SER A 29 11.85 -5.09 13.66
N GLN A 30 10.86 -5.94 13.89
CA GLN A 30 10.26 -6.13 15.20
C GLN A 30 11.23 -6.83 16.17
N ALA A 31 11.96 -7.85 15.70
CA ALA A 31 12.95 -8.57 16.49
C ALA A 31 14.15 -7.69 16.88
N MET A 32 14.55 -6.75 16.00
CA MET A 32 15.64 -5.79 16.24
C MET A 32 15.21 -4.56 17.02
N GLY A 33 13.94 -4.48 17.46
CA GLY A 33 13.44 -3.34 18.27
C GLY A 33 13.35 -2.02 17.51
N MET A 34 13.38 -2.04 16.19
CA MET A 34 13.26 -0.80 15.39
C MET A 34 11.88 -0.15 15.59
N ARG A 35 11.85 1.16 15.80
CA ARG A 35 10.62 1.92 16.01
C ARG A 35 9.76 1.89 14.75
N ARG A 36 8.44 1.76 14.93
CA ARG A 36 7.48 1.88 13.83
C ARG A 36 7.42 3.33 13.37
N THR A 37 7.61 3.54 12.08
CA THR A 37 7.66 4.89 11.49
C THR A 37 6.30 5.57 11.37
N THR A 38 5.19 4.81 11.26
CA THR A 38 3.85 5.41 11.14
C THR A 38 2.77 4.60 11.85
N ARG A 39 1.77 5.30 12.41
CA ARG A 39 0.55 4.67 12.92
C ARG A 39 -0.44 4.44 11.76
N HIS A 40 -0.76 3.18 11.48
CA HIS A 40 -1.73 2.83 10.44
C HIS A 40 -3.16 3.16 10.90
N VAL A 41 -3.90 3.84 10.04
CA VAL A 41 -5.35 4.02 10.18
C VAL A 41 -6.06 2.69 9.84
N LEU A 42 -7.29 2.51 10.33
CA LEU A 42 -8.06 1.28 10.10
C LEU A 42 -8.17 0.90 8.63
N GLY A 43 -8.47 1.86 7.74
CA GLY A 43 -8.53 1.63 6.30
C GLY A 43 -7.21 1.13 5.69
N ASP A 44 -6.06 1.65 6.16
CA ASP A 44 -4.75 1.16 5.70
C ASP A 44 -4.49 -0.27 6.15
N ARG A 45 -4.92 -0.64 7.37
CA ARG A 45 -4.76 -2.02 7.88
C ARG A 45 -5.59 -3.00 7.08
N ILE A 46 -6.86 -2.66 6.82
CA ILE A 46 -7.77 -3.48 6.02
C ILE A 46 -7.21 -3.65 4.60
N ALA A 47 -6.89 -2.54 3.91
CA ALA A 47 -6.35 -2.58 2.57
C ALA A 47 -5.05 -3.41 2.47
N LEU A 48 -4.15 -3.26 3.43
CA LEU A 48 -2.91 -4.02 3.48
C LEU A 48 -3.18 -5.52 3.72
N SER A 49 -4.04 -5.86 4.69
CA SER A 49 -4.37 -7.26 5.00
C SER A 49 -5.04 -7.95 3.81
N VAL A 50 -5.97 -7.27 3.17
CA VAL A 50 -6.66 -7.79 1.97
C VAL A 50 -5.70 -7.96 0.81
N LEU A 51 -4.80 -6.98 0.57
CA LEU A 51 -3.76 -7.08 -0.46
C LEU A 51 -2.87 -8.32 -0.25
N TRP A 52 -2.48 -8.59 1.01
CA TRP A 52 -1.68 -9.78 1.34
C TRP A 52 -2.42 -11.09 1.09
N LEU A 53 -3.75 -11.08 1.22
CA LEU A 53 -4.56 -12.29 1.04
C LEU A 53 -4.91 -12.56 -0.42
N ILE A 54 -5.03 -11.53 -1.26
CA ILE A 54 -5.39 -11.67 -2.68
C ILE A 54 -4.44 -12.61 -3.44
N PHE A 55 -3.13 -12.42 -3.30
CA PHE A 55 -2.14 -13.16 -4.10
C PHE A 55 -2.02 -14.64 -3.72
N PRO A 56 -1.94 -15.02 -2.43
CA PRO A 56 -2.02 -16.43 -2.05
C PRO A 56 -3.36 -17.08 -2.43
N ALA A 57 -4.49 -16.37 -2.24
CA ALA A 57 -5.79 -16.89 -2.65
C ALA A 57 -5.86 -17.14 -4.17
N ARG A 58 -5.32 -16.23 -4.98
CA ARG A 58 -5.21 -16.42 -6.41
C ARG A 58 -4.33 -17.61 -6.77
N LEU A 59 -3.14 -17.72 -6.17
CA LEU A 59 -2.24 -18.85 -6.40
C LEU A 59 -2.95 -20.19 -6.16
N LEU A 60 -3.65 -20.30 -5.03
CA LEU A 60 -4.38 -21.51 -4.68
C LEU A 60 -5.56 -21.79 -5.63
N ALA A 61 -6.37 -20.78 -5.93
CA ALA A 61 -7.51 -20.92 -6.84
C ALA A 61 -7.08 -21.35 -8.24
N GLU A 62 -6.01 -20.75 -8.76
CA GLU A 62 -5.49 -21.07 -10.11
C GLU A 62 -4.81 -22.45 -10.12
N SER A 63 -4.07 -22.81 -9.08
CA SER A 63 -3.47 -24.14 -8.95
C SER A 63 -4.52 -25.26 -8.89
N ILE A 64 -5.64 -25.05 -8.17
CA ILE A 64 -6.76 -26.00 -8.17
C ILE A 64 -7.41 -26.09 -9.56
N THR A 65 -7.56 -24.95 -10.25
CA THR A 65 -8.08 -24.95 -11.61
C THR A 65 -7.19 -25.78 -12.54
N CYS A 66 -5.88 -25.60 -12.44
CA CYS A 66 -4.90 -26.41 -13.19
C CYS A 66 -4.95 -27.90 -12.83
N ALA A 67 -5.15 -28.22 -11.55
CA ALA A 67 -5.26 -29.62 -11.09
C ALA A 67 -6.51 -30.32 -11.65
N LEU A 68 -7.63 -29.61 -11.79
CA LEU A 68 -8.90 -30.17 -12.28
C LEU A 68 -9.04 -30.17 -13.81
N HIS A 69 -8.55 -29.13 -14.48
CA HIS A 69 -8.81 -28.91 -15.91
C HIS A 69 -7.54 -28.98 -16.77
N GLY A 70 -6.38 -29.08 -16.14
CA GLY A 70 -5.09 -29.02 -16.81
C GLY A 70 -4.73 -27.61 -17.30
N GLY A 71 -3.52 -27.43 -17.82
CA GLY A 71 -3.00 -26.14 -18.28
C GLY A 71 -2.28 -25.36 -17.18
N GLY A 72 -2.25 -24.04 -17.34
CA GLY A 72 -1.53 -23.13 -16.42
C GLY A 72 -0.10 -22.82 -16.89
N GLY A 73 0.56 -21.93 -16.17
CA GLY A 73 1.94 -21.58 -16.41
C GLY A 73 2.93 -22.49 -15.67
N PHE A 74 4.16 -22.03 -15.51
CA PHE A 74 5.21 -22.85 -14.87
C PHE A 74 5.02 -22.98 -13.36
N LEU A 75 4.45 -21.96 -12.69
CA LEU A 75 4.24 -21.99 -11.24
C LEU A 75 2.91 -22.65 -10.88
N THR A 76 1.82 -22.15 -11.43
CA THR A 76 0.46 -22.64 -11.13
C THR A 76 0.22 -24.03 -11.69
N GLY A 77 0.80 -24.34 -12.86
CA GLY A 77 0.75 -25.68 -13.45
C GLY A 77 1.50 -26.73 -12.61
N THR A 78 2.74 -26.46 -12.22
CA THR A 78 3.51 -27.40 -11.36
C THR A 78 2.86 -27.66 -10.02
N ILE A 79 2.32 -26.63 -9.37
CA ILE A 79 1.58 -26.80 -8.11
C ILE A 79 0.28 -27.57 -8.38
N GLY A 80 -0.42 -27.28 -9.48
CA GLY A 80 -1.64 -27.97 -9.88
C GLY A 80 -1.41 -29.46 -10.15
N GLU A 81 -0.36 -29.83 -10.89
CA GLU A 81 0.04 -31.24 -11.11
C GLU A 81 0.37 -31.94 -9.81
N TRP A 82 1.15 -31.30 -8.92
CA TRP A 82 1.43 -31.86 -7.61
C TRP A 82 0.15 -32.09 -6.80
N MET A 83 -0.79 -31.13 -6.82
CA MET A 83 -2.09 -31.27 -6.13
C MET A 83 -2.94 -32.39 -6.73
N ALA A 84 -2.97 -32.54 -8.06
CA ALA A 84 -3.71 -33.60 -8.74
C ALA A 84 -3.24 -35.00 -8.33
N HIS A 85 -1.93 -35.16 -8.05
CA HIS A 85 -1.36 -36.45 -7.62
C HIS A 85 -1.54 -36.76 -6.14
N HIS A 86 -1.59 -35.75 -5.28
CA HIS A 86 -1.54 -35.94 -3.82
C HIS A 86 -2.87 -35.63 -3.12
N VAL A 87 -3.79 -34.91 -3.74
CA VAL A 87 -5.05 -34.47 -3.13
C VAL A 87 -6.22 -35.18 -3.81
N ASN A 88 -7.19 -35.63 -3.00
CA ASN A 88 -8.39 -36.28 -3.51
C ASN A 88 -9.17 -35.33 -4.45
N PRO A 89 -9.55 -35.77 -5.66
CA PRO A 89 -10.32 -34.96 -6.63
C PRO A 89 -11.62 -34.38 -6.06
N ILE A 90 -12.29 -35.08 -5.17
CA ILE A 90 -13.53 -34.61 -4.51
C ILE A 90 -13.23 -33.37 -3.66
N VAL A 91 -12.10 -33.34 -2.94
CA VAL A 91 -11.67 -32.18 -2.13
C VAL A 91 -11.36 -31.00 -3.04
N LEU A 92 -10.64 -31.22 -4.16
CA LEU A 92 -10.32 -30.17 -5.12
C LEU A 92 -11.59 -29.55 -5.71
N GLN A 93 -12.55 -30.36 -6.12
CA GLN A 93 -13.85 -29.89 -6.62
C GLN A 93 -14.63 -29.10 -5.56
N THR A 94 -14.63 -29.55 -4.31
CA THR A 94 -15.32 -28.85 -3.23
C THR A 94 -14.67 -27.50 -2.90
N LEU A 95 -13.35 -27.37 -3.01
CA LEU A 95 -12.61 -26.14 -2.73
C LEU A 95 -12.55 -25.16 -3.91
N TYR A 96 -12.81 -25.61 -5.12
CA TYR A 96 -12.73 -24.80 -6.34
C TYR A 96 -13.57 -23.52 -6.26
N GLU A 97 -14.88 -23.66 -6.08
CA GLU A 97 -15.81 -22.53 -6.02
C GLU A 97 -15.52 -21.58 -4.82
N PRO A 98 -15.37 -22.08 -3.57
CA PRO A 98 -15.10 -21.21 -2.44
C PRO A 98 -13.82 -20.38 -2.57
N LEU A 99 -12.76 -20.94 -3.15
CA LEU A 99 -11.48 -20.21 -3.31
C LEU A 99 -11.58 -19.12 -4.37
N TRP A 100 -12.28 -19.35 -5.49
CA TRP A 100 -12.54 -18.31 -6.47
C TRP A 100 -13.42 -17.20 -5.91
N TRP A 101 -14.43 -17.54 -5.11
CA TRP A 101 -15.22 -16.54 -4.40
C TRP A 101 -14.40 -15.76 -3.37
N ALA A 102 -13.57 -16.44 -2.59
CA ALA A 102 -12.68 -15.77 -1.62
C ALA A 102 -11.73 -14.79 -2.30
N TYR A 103 -11.09 -15.21 -3.40
CA TYR A 103 -10.25 -14.33 -4.22
C TYR A 103 -11.03 -13.11 -4.74
N SER A 104 -12.20 -13.33 -5.34
CA SER A 104 -13.04 -12.28 -5.93
C SER A 104 -13.54 -11.29 -4.89
N ILE A 105 -13.98 -11.78 -3.72
CA ILE A 105 -14.42 -10.94 -2.59
C ILE A 105 -13.26 -10.10 -2.07
N CYS A 106 -12.07 -10.69 -1.88
CA CYS A 106 -10.89 -9.95 -1.45
C CYS A 106 -10.52 -8.87 -2.46
N LEU A 107 -10.54 -9.18 -3.75
CA LEU A 107 -10.25 -8.22 -4.81
C LEU A 107 -11.26 -7.07 -4.83
N GLY A 108 -12.56 -7.38 -4.76
CA GLY A 108 -13.63 -6.38 -4.68
C GLY A 108 -13.50 -5.48 -3.46
N LEU A 109 -13.25 -6.08 -2.28
CA LEU A 109 -13.04 -5.34 -1.04
C LEU A 109 -11.81 -4.42 -1.12
N PHE A 110 -10.73 -4.87 -1.75
CA PHE A 110 -9.54 -4.03 -1.96
C PHE A 110 -9.88 -2.78 -2.79
N PHE A 111 -10.62 -2.92 -3.89
CA PHE A 111 -11.04 -1.78 -4.71
C PHE A 111 -11.97 -0.82 -3.98
N ILE A 112 -12.89 -1.32 -3.15
CA ILE A 112 -13.78 -0.49 -2.32
C ILE A 112 -12.99 0.31 -1.28
N VAL A 113 -11.99 -0.30 -0.64
CA VAL A 113 -11.18 0.35 0.42
C VAL A 113 -10.06 1.22 -0.16
N LEU A 114 -9.68 1.01 -1.42
CA LEU A 114 -8.57 1.71 -2.08
C LEU A 114 -8.64 3.24 -1.95
N PRO A 115 -9.79 3.94 -2.22
CA PRO A 115 -9.87 5.40 -2.09
C PRO A 115 -9.65 5.92 -0.66
N PHE A 116 -9.95 5.10 0.35
CA PHE A 116 -9.81 5.44 1.76
C PHE A 116 -8.48 5.03 2.37
N SER A 117 -7.62 4.36 1.58
CA SER A 117 -6.33 3.85 2.02
C SER A 117 -5.17 4.70 1.50
N ARG A 118 -3.96 4.39 1.99
CA ARG A 118 -2.72 4.98 1.48
C ARG A 118 -2.48 4.72 -0.01
N TYR A 119 -3.05 3.66 -0.57
CA TYR A 119 -2.83 3.26 -1.97
C TYR A 119 -3.41 4.27 -2.98
N MET A 120 -4.28 5.18 -2.53
CA MET A 120 -4.75 6.28 -3.37
C MET A 120 -3.61 7.16 -3.90
N HIS A 121 -2.46 7.24 -3.21
CA HIS A 121 -1.30 8.02 -3.67
C HIS A 121 -0.79 7.57 -5.05
N ILE A 122 -0.92 6.30 -5.42
CA ILE A 122 -0.46 5.78 -6.72
C ILE A 122 -1.23 6.49 -7.85
N PHE A 123 -2.55 6.63 -7.69
CA PHE A 123 -3.40 7.29 -8.70
C PHE A 123 -3.28 8.82 -8.69
N THR A 124 -2.99 9.41 -7.54
CA THR A 124 -2.86 10.87 -7.41
C THR A 124 -1.47 11.37 -7.78
N GLU A 125 -0.42 10.58 -7.57
CA GLU A 125 0.95 10.97 -7.89
C GLU A 125 1.19 11.10 -9.40
N ILE A 126 0.60 10.22 -10.22
CA ILE A 126 0.77 10.24 -11.68
C ILE A 126 0.32 11.60 -12.27
N PRO A 127 -0.94 12.04 -12.11
CA PRO A 127 -1.35 13.36 -12.62
C PRO A 127 -0.65 14.51 -11.91
N LEU A 128 -0.25 14.36 -10.64
CA LEU A 128 0.50 15.39 -9.93
C LEU A 128 1.87 15.65 -10.57
N ILE A 129 2.57 14.60 -11.03
CA ILE A 129 3.83 14.74 -11.77
C ILE A 129 3.62 15.58 -13.03
N PHE A 130 2.58 15.31 -13.80
CA PHE A 130 2.24 16.10 -14.99
C PHE A 130 1.88 17.55 -14.64
N LEU A 131 1.03 17.79 -13.66
CA LEU A 131 0.65 19.14 -13.22
C LEU A 131 1.86 19.96 -12.79
N ARG A 132 2.79 19.37 -12.03
CA ARG A 132 4.04 20.01 -11.64
C ARG A 132 4.96 20.28 -12.84
N ARG A 133 5.06 19.36 -13.77
CA ARG A 133 5.88 19.54 -14.99
C ARG A 133 5.40 20.73 -15.81
N TYR A 134 4.11 20.92 -15.94
CA TYR A 134 3.51 22.05 -16.67
C TYR A 134 3.33 23.31 -15.81
N LYS A 135 3.83 23.32 -14.57
CA LYS A 135 3.68 24.43 -13.60
C LYS A 135 2.21 24.84 -13.36
N LEU A 136 1.29 23.94 -13.57
CA LEU A 136 -0.13 24.11 -13.29
C LEU A 136 -0.35 23.87 -11.79
N HIS A 137 -0.13 24.89 -10.98
CA HIS A 137 -0.44 24.88 -9.55
C HIS A 137 -1.35 26.05 -9.22
N SER A 138 -2.35 25.78 -8.41
CA SER A 138 -3.26 26.83 -7.94
C SER A 138 -2.54 27.73 -6.94
N THR A 139 -2.73 29.02 -7.08
CA THR A 139 -2.32 30.02 -6.09
C THR A 139 -3.33 30.16 -4.96
N GLU A 140 -4.50 29.53 -5.07
CA GLU A 140 -5.52 29.56 -4.05
C GLU A 140 -5.20 28.59 -2.90
N LYS A 141 -5.21 29.10 -1.67
CA LYS A 141 -4.78 28.39 -0.44
C LYS A 141 -5.66 27.22 -0.05
N GLU A 142 -6.86 27.06 -0.60
CA GLU A 142 -7.83 26.00 -0.28
C GLU A 142 -8.45 25.33 -1.53
N GLY A 143 -7.73 25.34 -2.64
CA GLY A 143 -8.23 24.78 -3.90
C GLY A 143 -8.19 23.25 -3.96
N SER A 144 -8.86 22.69 -4.97
CA SER A 144 -8.85 21.26 -5.28
C SER A 144 -7.44 20.68 -5.45
N PHE A 145 -6.49 21.51 -5.89
CA PHE A 145 -5.09 21.12 -6.07
C PHE A 145 -4.39 20.79 -4.74
N ASP A 146 -4.67 21.56 -3.69
CA ASP A 146 -4.12 21.33 -2.35
C ASP A 146 -4.61 19.99 -1.75
N ARG A 147 -5.91 19.71 -1.93
CA ARG A 147 -6.47 18.40 -1.54
C ARG A 147 -5.81 17.27 -2.32
N PHE A 148 -5.57 17.45 -3.60
CA PHE A 148 -4.89 16.49 -4.45
C PHE A 148 -3.45 16.21 -4.00
N GLN A 149 -2.69 17.25 -3.62
CA GLN A 149 -1.35 17.08 -3.03
C GLN A 149 -1.39 16.34 -1.68
N THR A 150 -2.39 16.62 -0.86
CA THR A 150 -2.57 15.93 0.43
C THR A 150 -2.83 14.44 0.24
N ASP A 151 -3.59 14.08 -0.80
CA ASP A 151 -3.90 12.68 -1.14
C ASP A 151 -2.73 11.95 -1.80
N ALA A 152 -1.80 12.66 -2.41
CA ALA A 152 -0.57 12.09 -2.98
C ALA A 152 0.45 11.63 -1.91
N CYS A 153 0.27 12.00 -0.64
CA CYS A 153 1.13 11.52 0.43
C CYS A 153 0.92 10.02 0.70
N SER A 154 1.95 9.20 0.45
CA SER A 154 1.92 7.75 0.68
C SER A 154 1.95 7.34 2.16
N ARG A 155 2.15 8.30 3.08
CA ARG A 155 2.31 8.05 4.52
C ARG A 155 3.42 7.05 4.84
N CYS A 156 4.51 7.06 4.07
CA CYS A 156 5.65 6.16 4.26
C CYS A 156 6.41 6.39 5.57
N GLY A 157 6.33 7.62 6.13
CA GLY A 157 6.99 7.97 7.39
C GLY A 157 8.44 8.45 7.27
N ILE A 158 9.02 8.49 6.08
CA ILE A 158 10.41 8.95 5.86
C ILE A 158 10.65 10.34 6.43
N CYS A 159 9.62 11.20 6.45
CA CYS A 159 9.71 12.55 7.02
C CYS A 159 9.80 12.57 8.56
N ILE A 160 9.65 11.44 9.24
CA ILE A 160 9.79 11.33 10.70
C ILE A 160 11.26 11.30 11.09
N ASP A 161 12.09 10.56 10.37
CA ASP A 161 13.51 10.35 10.70
C ASP A 161 14.33 11.65 10.76
N PRO A 162 14.20 12.62 9.82
CA PRO A 162 14.93 13.88 9.86
C PRO A 162 14.35 14.89 10.86
N CYS A 163 13.26 14.59 11.54
CA CYS A 163 12.59 15.49 12.47
C CYS A 163 13.39 15.63 13.78
N GLN A 164 13.82 16.85 14.10
CA GLN A 164 14.56 17.12 15.33
C GLN A 164 13.75 16.83 16.60
N LEU A 165 12.44 17.09 16.56
CA LEU A 165 11.56 16.80 17.69
C LEU A 165 11.47 15.30 17.98
N GLN A 166 11.56 14.47 16.91
CA GLN A 166 11.61 13.03 17.09
C GLN A 166 12.97 12.57 17.63
N SER A 167 14.09 13.07 17.04
CA SER A 167 15.43 12.61 17.42
C SER A 167 15.82 13.03 18.84
N GLU A 168 15.50 14.27 19.24
CA GLU A 168 15.95 14.84 20.50
C GLU A 168 14.94 14.66 21.65
N LEU A 169 13.65 14.81 21.36
CA LEU A 169 12.61 14.82 22.38
C LEU A 169 11.68 13.60 22.32
N GLY A 170 11.82 12.73 21.33
CA GLY A 170 10.95 11.56 21.16
C GLY A 170 9.49 11.90 20.82
N ILE A 171 9.20 13.13 20.37
CA ILE A 171 7.85 13.57 19.99
C ILE A 171 7.54 13.05 18.60
N ASP A 172 6.58 12.15 18.47
CA ASP A 172 6.28 11.39 17.27
C ASP A 172 4.91 11.68 16.64
N ASP A 173 4.29 12.83 16.95
CA ASP A 173 2.96 13.19 16.43
C ASP A 173 2.88 14.56 15.72
N VAL A 174 4.00 15.27 15.58
CA VAL A 174 4.07 16.61 14.98
C VAL A 174 4.65 16.64 13.55
N GLN A 175 5.11 15.50 13.03
CA GLN A 175 5.75 15.42 11.73
C GLN A 175 4.77 15.64 10.56
N SER A 176 5.30 16.00 9.39
CA SER A 176 4.51 16.28 8.18
C SER A 176 3.50 15.20 7.84
N VAL A 177 3.83 13.93 8.03
CA VAL A 177 2.93 12.80 7.75
C VAL A 177 1.64 12.86 8.60
N TYR A 178 1.74 13.29 9.85
CA TYR A 178 0.59 13.41 10.76
C TYR A 178 -0.22 14.66 10.46
N PHE A 179 0.45 15.77 10.13
CA PHE A 179 -0.18 16.99 9.68
C PHE A 179 -1.03 16.75 8.41
N LEU A 180 -0.45 16.11 7.38
CA LEU A 180 -1.15 15.79 6.14
C LEU A 180 -2.32 14.81 6.37
N ARG A 181 -2.14 13.85 7.29
CA ARG A 181 -3.22 12.95 7.69
C ARG A 181 -4.40 13.72 8.28
N ASP A 182 -4.12 14.61 9.25
CA ASP A 182 -5.16 15.36 9.94
C ASP A 182 -5.86 16.32 8.96
N ARG A 183 -5.13 16.94 8.03
CA ARG A 183 -5.68 17.78 6.96
C ARG A 183 -6.60 16.99 6.00
N ARG A 184 -6.23 15.77 5.63
CA ARG A 184 -7.07 14.90 4.78
C ARG A 184 -8.44 14.66 5.37
N TYR A 185 -8.53 14.56 6.70
CA TYR A 185 -9.79 14.33 7.42
C TYR A 185 -10.44 15.61 7.96
N ASN A 186 -9.97 16.80 7.52
CA ASN A 186 -10.42 18.10 8.00
C ASN A 186 -10.38 18.24 9.54
N HIS A 187 -9.45 17.58 10.19
CA HIS A 187 -9.29 17.56 11.64
C HIS A 187 -7.86 17.91 12.02
N LEU A 188 -7.51 19.19 11.92
CA LEU A 188 -6.18 19.68 12.26
C LEU A 188 -6.05 19.80 13.79
N ARG A 189 -5.22 18.94 14.38
CA ARG A 189 -4.92 19.05 15.81
C ARG A 189 -4.02 20.26 16.03
N GLN A 190 -4.45 21.15 16.92
CA GLN A 190 -3.74 22.39 17.23
C GLN A 190 -2.34 22.12 17.79
N SER A 191 -2.15 21.02 18.51
CA SER A 191 -0.85 20.54 18.98
C SER A 191 0.15 20.31 17.85
N VAL A 192 -0.28 19.73 16.74
CA VAL A 192 0.57 19.49 15.55
C VAL A 192 0.97 20.79 14.90
N ALA A 193 0.03 21.73 14.75
CA ALA A 193 0.28 23.03 14.14
C ALA A 193 1.21 23.93 14.98
N ASN A 194 1.06 23.90 16.30
CA ASN A 194 1.80 24.76 17.20
C ASN A 194 3.19 24.25 17.59
N ASN A 195 3.39 22.93 17.63
CA ASN A 195 4.65 22.34 18.11
C ASN A 195 5.68 22.11 16.98
N CYS A 196 5.30 22.21 15.71
CA CYS A 196 6.24 22.10 14.61
C CYS A 196 7.23 23.27 14.59
N LEU A 197 8.55 22.98 14.66
CA LEU A 197 9.61 23.99 14.62
C LEU A 197 9.80 24.65 13.26
N MET A 198 9.09 24.21 12.22
CA MET A 198 9.21 24.69 10.84
C MET A 198 10.65 24.70 10.29
N CYS A 199 11.48 23.78 10.72
CA CYS A 199 12.89 23.68 10.35
C CYS A 199 13.13 23.25 8.90
N GLY A 200 12.10 22.82 8.16
CA GLY A 200 12.15 22.42 6.75
C GLY A 200 12.83 21.07 6.47
N ARG A 201 13.39 20.38 7.46
CA ARG A 201 14.15 19.12 7.25
C ARG A 201 13.34 17.97 6.64
N CYS A 202 12.03 17.96 6.83
CA CYS A 202 11.14 16.96 6.24
C CYS A 202 10.80 17.23 4.76
N GLU A 203 11.07 18.45 4.27
CA GLU A 203 10.74 18.86 2.89
C GLU A 203 11.56 18.11 1.83
N PRO A 204 12.91 18.00 1.94
CA PRO A 204 13.73 17.33 0.93
C PRO A 204 13.47 15.83 0.82
N VAL A 205 12.97 15.20 1.87
CA VAL A 205 12.68 13.76 1.92
C VAL A 205 11.22 13.44 1.58
N SER A 206 10.36 14.47 1.46
CA SER A 206 8.96 14.30 1.10
C SER A 206 8.79 14.22 -0.41
N TYR A 207 8.25 13.10 -0.91
CA TYR A 207 7.92 12.96 -2.32
C TYR A 207 6.86 13.95 -2.80
N THR A 208 6.04 14.46 -1.89
CA THR A 208 4.96 15.40 -2.21
C THR A 208 5.41 16.86 -2.23
N HIS A 209 6.66 17.17 -1.82
CA HIS A 209 7.22 18.52 -1.73
C HIS A 209 6.26 19.55 -1.12
N LEU A 210 5.48 19.12 -0.15
CA LEU A 210 4.57 20.02 0.57
C LEU A 210 5.40 20.93 1.46
N ARG A 211 5.46 22.21 1.07
CA ARG A 211 6.02 23.24 1.94
C ARG A 211 5.06 23.41 3.12
N ALA A 212 5.48 22.94 4.29
CA ALA A 212 4.73 23.17 5.53
C ALA A 212 4.52 24.67 5.83
N HIS A 213 5.32 25.52 5.20
CA HIS A 213 5.27 26.97 5.34
C HIS A 213 4.10 27.65 4.63
N GLU A 214 3.56 27.07 3.55
CA GLU A 214 2.47 27.69 2.79
C GLU A 214 1.09 27.52 3.47
N THR A 215 1.05 26.74 4.55
CA THR A 215 -0.22 26.46 5.25
C THR A 215 -0.43 27.27 6.52
N LYS A 216 0.54 28.15 6.85
CA LYS A 216 0.42 29.11 7.96
C LYS A 216 0.07 30.50 7.45
N ALA A 217 -1.15 30.73 7.09
CA ALA A 217 -1.73 32.07 7.08
C ALA A 217 -3.22 31.97 7.37
#